data_c4e311a306deeee71db219fea9cbee4d
#
_entry.id   c4e311a306deeee71db219fea9cbee4d
#
_cell.length_a   1.000
_cell.length_b   1.000
_cell.length_c   1.000
_cell.angle_alpha   90.00
_cell.angle_beta   90.00
_cell.angle_gamma   90.00
#
_symmetry.space_group_name_H-M   'P 1'
#
loop_
_entity.id
_entity.type
_entity.pdbx_description
1 polymer ?
#
loop_
_entity_poly.entity_id
_entity_poly.type
_entity_poly.pdbx_seq_one_letter_code
_entity_poly.pdbx_strand_id
1 'polypeptide(L)'
;MKIGEKIKRVRLHRHMKQRELGELVGFTDGAANRIAQYESGFRVPKEDMVKKIADALHVKECALLEPDTGNLGGIMETLFWLDEDMPDVLRCSLTMPFDKIQAEADSNIVPVIHTNARTSPFNAQPTMFWSENDLLNCLFNTYAVMQYRYHTGKITHEKYFEWKLQWSFGSTITHSSPLPKDIDALLQNSNED
;
A
#
# COMPACT_ATOMS: atom_id res chain seq x y z
N MET A 1 6.26 -11.01 -1.95
CA MET A 1 7.37 -10.59 -2.87
C MET A 1 8.68 -10.50 -2.11
N LYS A 2 9.78 -11.06 -2.66
CA LYS A 2 11.13 -10.98 -2.05
C LYS A 2 11.77 -9.62 -2.32
N ILE A 3 12.74 -9.22 -1.49
CA ILE A 3 13.43 -7.92 -1.60
C ILE A 3 13.99 -7.64 -3.01
N GLY A 4 14.57 -8.62 -3.67
CA GLY A 4 15.11 -8.45 -5.03
C GLY A 4 14.03 -8.13 -6.06
N GLU A 5 12.87 -8.77 -5.96
CA GLU A 5 11.73 -8.53 -6.83
C GLU A 5 11.15 -7.14 -6.60
N LYS A 6 11.09 -6.69 -5.33
CA LYS A 6 10.66 -5.34 -4.96
C LYS A 6 11.61 -4.28 -5.55
N ILE A 7 12.92 -4.46 -5.39
CA ILE A 7 13.94 -3.58 -5.98
C ILE A 7 13.75 -3.48 -7.49
N LYS A 8 13.59 -4.61 -8.18
CA LYS A 8 13.37 -4.65 -9.63
C LYS A 8 12.10 -3.89 -10.02
N ARG A 9 10.99 -4.12 -9.32
CA ARG A 9 9.71 -3.49 -9.64
C ARG A 9 9.77 -1.98 -9.45
N VAL A 10 10.33 -1.52 -8.33
CA VAL A 10 10.50 -0.08 -8.06
C VAL A 10 11.44 0.57 -9.05
N ARG A 11 12.57 -0.07 -9.37
CA ARG A 11 13.51 0.44 -10.40
C ARG A 11 12.83 0.61 -11.75
N LEU A 12 12.06 -0.39 -12.18
CA LEU A 12 11.30 -0.31 -13.44
C LEU A 12 10.25 0.80 -13.41
N HIS A 13 9.57 0.98 -12.28
CA HIS A 13 8.64 2.10 -12.08
C HIS A 13 9.33 3.47 -12.16
N ARG A 14 10.61 3.56 -11.75
CA ARG A 14 11.45 4.75 -11.91
C ARG A 14 12.09 4.86 -13.31
N HIS A 15 11.78 3.96 -14.24
CA HIS A 15 12.39 3.90 -15.58
C HIS A 15 13.92 3.82 -15.59
N MET A 16 14.53 3.37 -14.48
CA MET A 16 15.98 3.26 -14.33
C MET A 16 16.52 1.97 -14.93
N LYS A 17 17.74 2.03 -15.53
CA LYS A 17 18.51 0.84 -15.88
C LYS A 17 19.23 0.29 -14.64
N GLN A 18 19.54 -1.01 -14.64
CA GLN A 18 20.32 -1.64 -13.55
C GLN A 18 21.69 -0.95 -13.36
N ARG A 19 22.31 -0.50 -14.43
CA ARG A 19 23.59 0.22 -14.37
C ARG A 19 23.43 1.56 -13.65
N GLU A 20 22.42 2.32 -13.99
CA GLU A 20 22.14 3.64 -13.37
C GLU A 20 21.91 3.51 -11.86
N LEU A 21 21.07 2.56 -11.45
CA LEU A 21 20.86 2.29 -10.03
C LEU A 21 22.16 1.86 -9.34
N GLY A 22 22.95 0.99 -9.99
CA GLY A 22 24.20 0.54 -9.42
C GLY A 22 25.24 1.65 -9.25
N GLU A 23 25.33 2.56 -10.21
CA GLU A 23 26.20 3.75 -10.12
C GLU A 23 25.75 4.69 -8.98
N LEU A 24 24.44 4.92 -8.82
CA LEU A 24 23.88 5.74 -7.74
C LEU A 24 24.16 5.18 -6.35
N VAL A 25 24.16 3.86 -6.18
CA VAL A 25 24.49 3.24 -4.88
C VAL A 25 25.98 3.06 -4.64
N GLY A 26 26.83 3.54 -5.59
CA GLY A 26 28.27 3.62 -5.42
C GLY A 26 29.07 2.45 -6.02
N PHE A 27 28.50 1.67 -6.94
CA PHE A 27 29.27 0.67 -7.66
C PHE A 27 29.99 1.28 -8.87
N THR A 28 31.31 1.29 -8.86
CA THR A 28 32.14 1.77 -9.98
C THR A 28 32.26 0.72 -11.09
N ASP A 29 32.49 -0.54 -10.69
CA ASP A 29 32.66 -1.66 -11.62
C ASP A 29 31.55 -2.70 -11.46
N GLY A 30 31.09 -3.22 -12.60
CA GLY A 30 30.05 -4.26 -12.61
C GLY A 30 28.71 -3.84 -12.00
N ALA A 31 28.41 -2.53 -12.02
CA ALA A 31 27.23 -1.94 -11.40
C ALA A 31 25.94 -2.66 -11.82
N ALA A 32 25.71 -2.86 -13.12
CA ALA A 32 24.54 -3.58 -13.62
C ALA A 32 24.47 -5.02 -13.10
N ASN A 33 25.61 -5.73 -13.11
CA ASN A 33 25.67 -7.13 -12.68
C ASN A 33 25.37 -7.27 -11.17
N ARG A 34 25.85 -6.35 -10.35
CA ARG A 34 25.54 -6.35 -8.90
C ARG A 34 24.07 -6.13 -8.62
N ILE A 35 23.43 -5.19 -9.30
CA ILE A 35 21.99 -4.97 -9.20
C ILE A 35 21.22 -6.19 -9.73
N ALA A 36 21.61 -6.76 -10.86
CA ALA A 36 21.01 -7.99 -11.38
C ALA A 36 21.09 -9.16 -10.38
N GLN A 37 22.21 -9.29 -9.65
CA GLN A 37 22.35 -10.30 -8.60
C GLN A 37 21.41 -10.08 -7.42
N TYR A 38 21.15 -8.81 -7.03
CA TYR A 38 20.16 -8.49 -6.02
C TYR A 38 18.75 -8.78 -6.52
N GLU A 39 18.41 -8.32 -7.72
CA GLU A 39 17.07 -8.50 -8.30
C GLU A 39 16.71 -9.97 -8.54
N SER A 40 17.67 -10.80 -8.90
CA SER A 40 17.47 -12.25 -9.08
C SER A 40 17.44 -13.03 -7.77
N GLY A 41 17.79 -12.40 -6.65
CA GLY A 41 17.93 -13.08 -5.35
C GLY A 41 19.21 -13.93 -5.22
N PHE A 42 20.13 -13.87 -6.20
CA PHE A 42 21.42 -14.54 -6.10
C PHE A 42 22.25 -14.00 -4.93
N ARG A 43 22.09 -12.70 -4.63
CA ARG A 43 22.63 -12.06 -3.44
C ARG A 43 21.52 -11.28 -2.74
N VAL A 44 21.55 -11.26 -1.40
CA VAL A 44 20.68 -10.41 -0.58
C VAL A 44 21.49 -9.17 -0.19
N PRO A 45 20.99 -7.96 -0.47
CA PRO A 45 21.66 -6.73 -0.03
C PRO A 45 21.64 -6.65 1.51
N LYS A 46 22.75 -6.19 2.10
CA LYS A 46 22.80 -5.87 3.54
C LYS A 46 22.02 -4.59 3.81
N GLU A 47 21.65 -4.36 5.07
CA GLU A 47 20.85 -3.22 5.53
C GLU A 47 21.37 -1.87 5.00
N ASP A 48 22.68 -1.59 5.14
CA ASP A 48 23.29 -0.37 4.59
C ASP A 48 23.08 -0.22 3.09
N MET A 49 23.09 -1.33 2.35
CA MET A 49 22.85 -1.33 0.91
C MET A 49 21.37 -1.14 0.58
N VAL A 50 20.48 -1.74 1.38
CA VAL A 50 19.03 -1.51 1.23
C VAL A 50 18.71 -0.04 1.39
N LYS A 51 19.27 0.62 2.40
CA LYS A 51 19.12 2.05 2.61
C LYS A 51 19.58 2.87 1.41
N LYS A 52 20.80 2.61 0.89
CA LYS A 52 21.32 3.27 -0.33
C LYS A 52 20.42 3.05 -1.55
N ILE A 53 19.88 1.84 -1.71
CA ILE A 53 18.97 1.52 -2.81
C ILE A 53 17.64 2.28 -2.62
N ALA A 54 17.10 2.32 -1.41
CA ALA A 54 15.87 3.05 -1.10
C ALA A 54 16.05 4.56 -1.39
N ASP A 55 17.16 5.14 -0.94
CA ASP A 55 17.51 6.55 -1.21
C ASP A 55 17.63 6.82 -2.72
N ALA A 56 18.35 5.96 -3.45
CA ALA A 56 18.53 6.09 -4.90
C ALA A 56 17.22 5.92 -5.69
N LEU A 57 16.30 5.11 -5.18
CA LEU A 57 14.98 4.89 -5.77
C LEU A 57 13.93 5.91 -5.26
N HIS A 58 14.30 6.78 -4.31
CA HIS A 58 13.39 7.73 -3.68
C HIS A 58 12.14 7.07 -3.08
N VAL A 59 12.35 6.02 -2.27
CA VAL A 59 11.27 5.31 -1.56
C VAL A 59 11.61 5.17 -0.08
N LYS A 60 10.61 4.84 0.72
CA LYS A 60 10.84 4.47 2.12
C LYS A 60 11.54 3.11 2.19
N GLU A 61 12.46 2.96 3.13
CA GLU A 61 13.23 1.71 3.31
C GLU A 61 12.31 0.52 3.60
N CYS A 62 11.24 0.73 4.41
CA CYS A 62 10.24 -0.30 4.71
C CYS A 62 9.55 -0.85 3.47
N ALA A 63 9.40 -0.07 2.41
CA ALA A 63 8.81 -0.54 1.16
C ALA A 63 9.66 -1.63 0.47
N LEU A 64 10.98 -1.68 0.71
CA LEU A 64 11.87 -2.70 0.13
C LEU A 64 12.07 -3.91 1.05
N LEU A 65 12.02 -3.72 2.36
CA LEU A 65 12.25 -4.77 3.35
C LEU A 65 11.14 -5.82 3.35
N GLU A 66 11.44 -6.98 3.92
CA GLU A 66 10.39 -7.95 4.24
C GLU A 66 9.52 -7.39 5.38
N PRO A 67 8.20 -7.38 5.21
CA PRO A 67 7.32 -6.82 6.23
C PRO A 67 7.40 -7.60 7.54
N ASP A 68 7.61 -6.89 8.64
CA ASP A 68 7.45 -7.46 9.98
C ASP A 68 5.96 -7.46 10.36
N THR A 69 5.28 -8.58 10.13
CA THR A 69 3.85 -8.73 10.43
C THR A 69 3.53 -8.74 11.92
N GLY A 70 4.52 -8.65 12.79
CA GLY A 70 4.33 -8.46 14.24
C GLY A 70 3.92 -7.04 14.63
N ASN A 71 3.87 -6.11 13.67
CA ASN A 71 3.44 -4.73 13.90
C ASN A 71 2.49 -4.25 12.79
N LEU A 72 1.74 -3.16 13.08
CA LEU A 72 0.73 -2.63 12.17
C LEU A 72 1.32 -2.13 10.85
N GLY A 73 2.52 -1.56 10.89
CA GLY A 73 3.22 -1.11 9.69
C GLY A 73 3.51 -2.24 8.72
N GLY A 74 4.04 -3.36 9.22
CA GLY A 74 4.32 -4.53 8.41
C GLY A 74 3.05 -5.21 7.88
N ILE A 75 1.94 -5.16 8.61
CA ILE A 75 0.64 -5.61 8.10
C ILE A 75 0.26 -4.80 6.86
N MET A 76 0.34 -3.47 6.94
CA MET A 76 0.00 -2.60 5.79
C MET A 76 0.94 -2.82 4.60
N GLU A 77 2.25 -2.92 4.83
CA GLU A 77 3.23 -3.24 3.77
C GLU A 77 2.93 -4.60 3.10
N THR A 78 2.51 -5.58 3.88
CA THR A 78 2.09 -6.88 3.35
C THR A 78 0.89 -6.73 2.42
N LEU A 79 -0.13 -5.96 2.82
CA LEU A 79 -1.32 -5.71 2.01
C LEU A 79 -0.98 -4.92 0.73
N PHE A 80 -0.08 -3.94 0.81
CA PHE A 80 0.34 -3.15 -0.35
C PHE A 80 1.02 -4.02 -1.41
N TRP A 81 1.93 -4.90 -0.99
CA TRP A 81 2.61 -5.80 -1.91
C TRP A 81 1.71 -6.93 -2.41
N LEU A 82 0.75 -7.39 -1.59
CA LEU A 82 -0.26 -8.35 -2.03
C LEU A 82 -1.14 -7.76 -3.15
N ASP A 83 -1.58 -6.52 -2.97
CA ASP A 83 -2.38 -5.80 -3.96
C ASP A 83 -1.62 -5.56 -5.28
N GLU A 84 -0.29 -5.35 -5.21
CA GLU A 84 0.56 -5.24 -6.40
C GLU A 84 0.81 -6.59 -7.11
N ASP A 85 0.95 -7.68 -6.34
CA ASP A 85 1.22 -9.02 -6.91
C ASP A 85 -0.03 -9.69 -7.46
N MET A 86 -1.15 -9.44 -6.82
CA MET A 86 -2.44 -10.03 -7.14
C MET A 86 -3.52 -8.95 -7.16
N PRO A 87 -3.58 -8.12 -8.21
CA PRO A 87 -4.60 -7.09 -8.34
C PRO A 87 -6.00 -7.68 -8.16
N ASP A 88 -6.85 -6.96 -7.44
CA ASP A 88 -8.25 -7.36 -7.16
C ASP A 88 -8.44 -8.53 -6.16
N VAL A 89 -7.38 -9.09 -5.57
CA VAL A 89 -7.51 -10.11 -4.51
C VAL A 89 -8.11 -9.51 -3.25
N LEU A 90 -7.72 -8.28 -2.91
CA LEU A 90 -8.27 -7.54 -1.78
C LEU A 90 -8.90 -6.25 -2.27
N ARG A 91 -10.19 -6.08 -1.98
CA ARG A 91 -10.87 -4.81 -2.18
C ARG A 91 -11.39 -4.32 -0.85
N CYS A 92 -10.98 -3.10 -0.48
CA CYS A 92 -11.56 -2.40 0.64
C CYS A 92 -12.73 -1.55 0.14
N SER A 93 -13.85 -1.62 0.81
CA SER A 93 -14.98 -0.71 0.63
C SER A 93 -15.08 0.21 1.82
N LEU A 94 -15.34 1.48 1.57
CA LEU A 94 -15.83 2.37 2.60
C LEU A 94 -17.30 2.00 2.83
N THR A 95 -17.62 1.48 4.00
CA THR A 95 -19.02 1.34 4.41
C THR A 95 -19.47 2.63 5.03
N MET A 96 -20.60 3.13 4.56
CA MET A 96 -21.34 4.12 5.32
C MET A 96 -21.74 3.49 6.65
N PRO A 97 -21.68 4.21 7.77
CA PRO A 97 -22.13 3.68 9.04
C PRO A 97 -23.57 3.17 8.90
N PHE A 98 -23.79 1.95 9.38
CA PHE A 98 -25.12 1.37 9.49
C PHE A 98 -25.97 2.31 10.33
N ASP A 99 -26.91 2.96 9.68
CA ASP A 99 -27.88 3.88 10.28
C ASP A 99 -27.31 5.16 10.92
N LYS A 100 -27.83 6.31 10.50
CA LYS A 100 -27.51 7.62 11.06
C LYS A 100 -27.74 7.71 12.58
N ILE A 101 -28.52 6.79 13.15
CA ILE A 101 -28.83 6.73 14.57
C ILE A 101 -27.70 6.15 15.41
N GLN A 102 -26.88 5.27 14.83
CA GLN A 102 -25.71 4.71 15.52
C GLN A 102 -24.44 5.53 15.28
N ALA A 103 -24.42 6.36 14.25
CA ALA A 103 -23.29 7.24 13.91
C ALA A 103 -23.09 8.39 14.92
N GLU A 104 -24.11 8.76 15.72
CA GLU A 104 -23.95 9.73 16.79
C GLU A 104 -23.33 9.14 18.07
N ALA A 105 -23.32 7.82 18.21
CA ALA A 105 -22.78 7.14 19.39
C ALA A 105 -21.33 6.65 19.20
N ASP A 106 -20.94 6.28 17.97
CA ASP A 106 -19.62 5.72 17.69
C ASP A 106 -19.04 6.34 16.40
N SER A 107 -18.11 7.27 16.57
CA SER A 107 -17.36 7.92 15.47
C SER A 107 -16.38 6.98 14.73
N ASN A 108 -16.55 5.68 14.85
CA ASN A 108 -15.67 4.68 14.25
C ASN A 108 -16.20 4.22 12.90
N ILE A 109 -15.73 4.84 11.82
CA ILE A 109 -15.89 4.29 10.47
C ILE A 109 -15.03 3.02 10.43
N VAL A 110 -15.66 1.86 10.41
CA VAL A 110 -14.98 0.58 10.32
C VAL A 110 -14.75 0.26 8.84
N PRO A 111 -13.50 0.18 8.37
CA PRO A 111 -13.24 -0.26 7.01
C PRO A 111 -13.66 -1.73 6.85
N VAL A 112 -14.34 -2.02 5.77
CA VAL A 112 -14.75 -3.37 5.42
C VAL A 112 -13.86 -3.86 4.30
N ILE A 113 -13.20 -4.98 4.53
CA ILE A 113 -12.48 -5.71 3.49
C ILE A 113 -13.46 -6.68 2.84
N HIS A 114 -13.82 -6.41 1.59
CA HIS A 114 -14.63 -7.34 0.79
C HIS A 114 -13.73 -8.24 -0.02
N THR A 115 -13.86 -9.54 0.14
CA THR A 115 -13.38 -10.48 -0.86
C THR A 115 -14.37 -10.48 -2.03
N ASN A 116 -13.87 -10.51 -3.27
CA ASN A 116 -14.69 -10.44 -4.47
C ASN A 116 -15.47 -11.76 -4.68
N ALA A 117 -16.57 -11.92 -3.94
CA ALA A 117 -17.39 -13.13 -3.99
C ALA A 117 -18.18 -13.30 -5.30
N ARG A 118 -18.22 -12.27 -6.17
CA ARG A 118 -19.01 -12.32 -7.42
C ARG A 118 -18.53 -13.33 -8.45
N THR A 119 -17.30 -13.81 -8.33
CA THR A 119 -16.71 -14.80 -9.26
C THR A 119 -16.37 -16.13 -8.59
N SER A 120 -16.67 -16.27 -7.30
CA SER A 120 -16.38 -17.49 -6.58
C SER A 120 -17.34 -18.61 -7.02
N PRO A 121 -16.85 -19.74 -7.54
CA PRO A 121 -17.69 -20.91 -7.84
C PRO A 121 -18.34 -21.52 -6.58
N PHE A 122 -17.86 -21.09 -5.38
CA PHE A 122 -18.35 -21.58 -4.10
C PHE A 122 -19.48 -20.74 -3.51
N ASN A 123 -19.99 -19.72 -4.25
CA ASN A 123 -21.05 -18.82 -3.76
C ASN A 123 -20.78 -18.24 -2.36
N ALA A 124 -19.50 -17.93 -2.09
CA ALA A 124 -19.07 -17.44 -0.80
C ALA A 124 -19.65 -16.04 -0.54
N GLN A 125 -20.21 -15.84 0.64
CA GLN A 125 -20.67 -14.53 1.09
C GLN A 125 -19.49 -13.62 1.41
N PRO A 126 -19.58 -12.31 1.15
CA PRO A 126 -18.56 -11.36 1.58
C PRO A 126 -18.40 -11.42 3.09
N THR A 127 -17.15 -11.49 3.55
CA THR A 127 -16.84 -11.47 4.97
C THR A 127 -16.37 -10.08 5.36
N MET A 128 -16.95 -9.52 6.42
CA MET A 128 -16.51 -8.24 6.97
C MET A 128 -15.46 -8.49 8.05
N PHE A 129 -14.39 -7.70 8.01
CA PHE A 129 -13.39 -7.64 9.05
C PHE A 129 -13.41 -6.26 9.69
N TRP A 130 -13.41 -6.22 11.00
CA TRP A 130 -13.17 -5.00 11.76
C TRP A 130 -12.11 -5.28 12.82
N SER A 131 -11.49 -4.23 13.29
CA SER A 131 -10.53 -4.29 14.38
C SER A 131 -11.03 -3.43 15.55
N GLU A 132 -10.83 -3.90 16.77
CA GLU A 132 -11.00 -3.07 17.97
C GLU A 132 -9.84 -2.08 18.17
N ASN A 133 -8.83 -2.14 17.31
CA ASN A 133 -7.71 -1.21 17.31
C ASN A 133 -8.01 -0.04 16.38
N ASP A 134 -8.28 1.14 16.95
CA ASP A 134 -8.64 2.37 16.23
C ASP A 134 -7.57 2.77 15.21
N LEU A 135 -6.30 2.56 15.55
CA LEU A 135 -5.20 2.89 14.68
C LEU A 135 -5.20 2.01 13.43
N LEU A 136 -5.42 0.70 13.58
CA LEU A 136 -5.54 -0.20 12.43
C LEU A 136 -6.75 0.15 11.57
N ASN A 137 -7.86 0.55 12.18
CA ASN A 137 -9.04 1.02 11.45
C ASN A 137 -8.73 2.30 10.64
N CYS A 138 -8.00 3.26 11.21
CA CYS A 138 -7.54 4.45 10.47
C CYS A 138 -6.66 4.09 9.28
N LEU A 139 -5.75 3.13 9.43
CA LEU A 139 -4.87 2.66 8.35
C LEU A 139 -5.68 1.99 7.23
N PHE A 140 -6.62 1.12 7.58
CA PHE A 140 -7.52 0.49 6.61
C PHE A 140 -8.41 1.50 5.91
N ASN A 141 -8.93 2.51 6.59
CA ASN A 141 -9.68 3.59 5.98
C ASN A 141 -8.86 4.34 4.94
N THR A 142 -7.64 4.73 5.30
CA THR A 142 -6.73 5.40 4.36
C THR A 142 -6.47 4.54 3.14
N TYR A 143 -6.24 3.25 3.33
CA TYR A 143 -6.04 2.30 2.24
C TYR A 143 -7.28 2.16 1.37
N ALA A 144 -8.46 2.02 1.96
CA ALA A 144 -9.73 1.92 1.25
C ALA A 144 -10.02 3.16 0.38
N VAL A 145 -9.75 4.36 0.91
CA VAL A 145 -9.86 5.62 0.16
C VAL A 145 -8.94 5.63 -1.06
N MET A 146 -7.69 5.22 -0.89
CA MET A 146 -6.74 5.20 -1.99
C MET A 146 -7.09 4.14 -3.04
N GLN A 147 -7.56 2.96 -2.63
CA GLN A 147 -8.12 1.95 -3.54
C GLN A 147 -9.35 2.50 -4.29
N TYR A 148 -10.28 3.12 -3.60
CA TYR A 148 -11.45 3.71 -4.23
C TYR A 148 -11.06 4.76 -5.28
N ARG A 149 -10.13 5.66 -4.98
CA ARG A 149 -9.62 6.66 -5.94
C ARG A 149 -9.00 6.01 -7.18
N TYR A 150 -8.25 4.94 -6.98
CA TYR A 150 -7.64 4.19 -8.07
C TYR A 150 -8.71 3.50 -8.94
N HIS A 151 -9.60 2.71 -8.34
CA HIS A 151 -10.62 1.96 -9.09
C HIS A 151 -11.69 2.83 -9.75
N THR A 152 -11.92 4.04 -9.25
CA THR A 152 -12.81 5.02 -9.89
C THR A 152 -12.09 5.93 -10.91
N GLY A 153 -10.81 5.68 -11.19
CA GLY A 153 -10.02 6.45 -12.15
C GLY A 153 -9.66 7.87 -11.69
N LYS A 154 -9.88 8.22 -10.41
CA LYS A 154 -9.50 9.53 -9.85
C LYS A 154 -7.99 9.70 -9.71
N ILE A 155 -7.25 8.60 -9.58
CA ILE A 155 -5.79 8.55 -9.62
C ILE A 155 -5.33 7.42 -10.54
N THR A 156 -4.16 7.59 -11.16
CA THR A 156 -3.54 6.54 -11.98
C THR A 156 -2.88 5.47 -11.12
N HIS A 157 -2.56 4.31 -11.72
CA HIS A 157 -1.81 3.26 -11.04
C HIS A 157 -0.44 3.77 -10.56
N GLU A 158 0.25 4.60 -11.36
CA GLU A 158 1.54 5.19 -10.98
C GLU A 158 1.44 6.01 -9.70
N LYS A 159 0.40 6.86 -9.57
CA LYS A 159 0.16 7.66 -8.36
C LYS A 159 -0.21 6.80 -7.16
N TYR A 160 -1.01 5.75 -7.40
CA TYR A 160 -1.40 4.82 -6.35
C TYR A 160 -0.20 4.01 -5.84
N PHE A 161 0.64 3.50 -6.76
CA PHE A 161 1.86 2.78 -6.41
C PHE A 161 2.86 3.71 -5.71
N GLU A 162 3.04 4.94 -6.21
CA GLU A 162 3.91 5.94 -5.56
C GLU A 162 3.49 6.23 -4.11
N TRP A 163 2.19 6.36 -3.86
CA TRP A 163 1.68 6.52 -2.50
C TRP A 163 2.09 5.36 -1.59
N LYS A 164 1.98 4.10 -2.04
CA LYS A 164 2.42 2.92 -1.28
C LYS A 164 3.92 2.95 -0.97
N LEU A 165 4.74 3.35 -1.96
CA LEU A 165 6.20 3.41 -1.80
C LEU A 165 6.67 4.51 -0.84
N GLN A 166 5.89 5.58 -0.69
CA GLN A 166 6.17 6.70 0.21
C GLN A 166 5.50 6.54 1.59
N TRP A 167 4.66 5.53 1.74
CA TRP A 167 3.95 5.32 2.99
C TRP A 167 4.91 4.94 4.12
N SER A 168 4.66 5.48 5.31
CA SER A 168 5.35 5.05 6.53
C SER A 168 4.41 5.16 7.72
N PHE A 169 4.52 4.21 8.65
CA PHE A 169 3.66 4.08 9.82
C PHE A 169 3.56 5.37 10.66
N GLY A 170 4.62 6.17 10.72
CA GLY A 170 4.64 7.42 11.50
C GLY A 170 4.09 8.66 10.79
N SER A 171 3.94 8.63 9.47
CA SER A 171 3.55 9.80 8.69
C SER A 171 2.04 9.99 8.56
N THR A 172 1.25 8.96 8.86
CA THR A 172 -0.22 8.94 8.66
C THR A 172 -0.98 9.27 9.95
N ILE A 173 -0.29 9.29 11.11
CA ILE A 173 -0.92 9.41 12.40
C ILE A 173 -0.59 10.76 13.03
N THR A 174 -1.18 11.80 12.51
CA THR A 174 -1.52 12.94 13.35
C THR A 174 -2.92 12.65 13.90
N HIS A 175 -3.05 12.57 15.21
CA HIS A 175 -4.29 12.32 15.97
C HIS A 175 -5.48 13.25 15.65
N SER A 176 -5.42 14.01 14.58
CA SER A 176 -6.41 14.99 14.16
C SER A 176 -6.45 15.22 12.66
N SER A 177 -5.97 14.27 11.83
CA SER A 177 -6.30 14.39 10.41
C SER A 177 -7.76 14.01 10.25
N PRO A 178 -8.66 14.99 10.03
CA PRO A 178 -9.97 14.65 9.51
C PRO A 178 -9.74 13.83 8.25
N LEU A 179 -10.62 12.87 7.99
CA LEU A 179 -10.76 12.24 6.67
C LEU A 179 -10.50 13.32 5.62
N PRO A 180 -9.69 13.09 4.56
CA PRO A 180 -9.44 14.11 3.57
C PRO A 180 -10.76 14.81 3.23
N LYS A 181 -10.79 16.14 3.22
CA LYS A 181 -12.03 16.92 2.99
C LYS A 181 -12.80 16.49 1.75
N ASP A 182 -12.12 15.81 0.84
CA ASP A 182 -12.70 15.20 -0.35
C ASP A 182 -13.62 14.00 -0.06
N ILE A 183 -13.53 13.37 1.11
CA ILE A 183 -14.42 12.26 1.47
C ILE A 183 -15.80 12.79 1.84
N ASP A 184 -15.86 13.92 2.55
CA ASP A 184 -17.14 14.56 2.85
C ASP A 184 -17.87 14.97 1.57
N ALA A 185 -17.14 15.46 0.55
CA ALA A 185 -17.70 15.75 -0.76
C ALA A 185 -18.13 14.48 -1.52
N LEU A 186 -17.43 13.35 -1.35
CA LEU A 186 -17.79 12.07 -1.98
C LEU A 186 -19.02 11.43 -1.32
N LEU A 187 -19.18 11.61 -0.02
CA LEU A 187 -20.33 11.10 0.71
C LEU A 187 -21.61 11.94 0.44
N GLN A 188 -21.46 13.22 0.09
CA GLN A 188 -22.58 14.10 -0.29
C GLN A 188 -23.11 13.83 -1.69
N ASN A 189 -22.23 13.47 -2.66
CA ASN A 189 -22.63 13.20 -4.04
C ASN A 189 -23.27 11.83 -4.28
N SER A 190 -23.25 10.91 -3.31
CA SER A 190 -23.91 9.60 -3.40
C SER A 190 -25.39 9.61 -3.00
N ASN A 191 -25.94 10.76 -2.63
CA ASN A 191 -27.35 10.95 -2.24
C ASN A 191 -28.22 11.60 -3.32
N GLU A 192 -27.71 11.80 -4.55
CA GLU A 192 -28.45 12.48 -5.64
C GLU A 192 -28.77 11.58 -6.84
N ASP A 193 -28.67 10.21 -6.70
CA ASP A 193 -29.15 9.26 -7.73
C ASP A 193 -30.13 8.25 -7.15
#